data_3224cf36771cfc2ce0cdaa595a4ae0aa
#
_entry.id   3224cf36771cfc2ce0cdaa595a4ae0aa
#
_cell.length_a   1.000
_cell.length_b   1.000
_cell.length_c   1.000
_cell.angle_alpha   90.00
_cell.angle_beta   90.00
_cell.angle_gamma   90.00
#
_symmetry.space_group_name_H-M   'P 1'
#
loop_
_entity.id
_entity.type
_entity.pdbx_description
1 polymer ?
#
loop_
_entity_poly.entity_id
_entity_poly.type
_entity_poly.pdbx_seq_one_letter_code
_entity_poly.pdbx_strand_id
1 'polypeptide(L)'
;PRPVGVEIPVNIWNTKVDKIPQDLVGHPKSGPILNTDQIEEAATLLNKSHKPIIIVGGGAQNFSVEVNQLSKSLSAPVIAFRNGHGIIDGSSQLSVTLPAGRELWGECDVVLAIGTRCQTAQMQWGIDDHMKIIHIDIDDEEIGRINTPEIGINAYLKDALPSLLDNMSGKEKYRNDWVKKV
;
A
#
# COMPACT_ATOMS: atom_id res chain seq x y z
N PRO A 1 -0.42 -13.61 1.76
CA PRO A 1 -1.28 -14.79 1.59
C PRO A 1 -1.62 -14.97 0.12
N ARG A 2 -1.45 -16.19 -0.39
CA ARG A 2 -1.73 -16.55 -1.78
C ARG A 2 -2.68 -17.76 -1.84
N PRO A 3 -3.48 -17.93 -2.90
CA PRO A 3 -4.26 -19.13 -3.10
C PRO A 3 -3.33 -20.35 -3.18
N VAL A 4 -3.70 -21.42 -2.49
CA VAL A 4 -2.99 -22.70 -2.55
C VAL A 4 -3.97 -23.75 -3.02
N GLY A 5 -3.60 -24.50 -4.06
CA GLY A 5 -4.33 -25.68 -4.53
C GLY A 5 -3.66 -26.95 -3.99
N VAL A 6 -4.45 -27.85 -3.43
CA VAL A 6 -3.99 -29.19 -3.04
C VAL A 6 -4.78 -30.20 -3.86
N GLU A 7 -4.08 -30.97 -4.67
CA GLU A 7 -4.67 -32.07 -5.44
C GLU A 7 -4.34 -33.41 -4.78
N ILE A 8 -5.37 -34.16 -4.44
CA ILE A 8 -5.22 -35.46 -3.78
C ILE A 8 -5.86 -36.53 -4.67
N PRO A 9 -5.09 -37.50 -5.20
CA PRO A 9 -5.63 -38.61 -5.98
C PRO A 9 -6.64 -39.45 -5.17
N VAL A 10 -7.76 -39.76 -5.78
CA VAL A 10 -8.88 -40.46 -5.11
C VAL A 10 -8.47 -41.80 -4.50
N ASN A 11 -7.55 -42.49 -5.13
CA ASN A 11 -7.09 -43.82 -4.72
C ASN A 11 -6.29 -43.87 -3.42
N ILE A 12 -5.81 -42.71 -2.93
CA ILE A 12 -5.04 -42.65 -1.68
C ILE A 12 -5.86 -42.20 -0.47
N TRP A 13 -7.13 -41.77 -0.65
CA TRP A 13 -7.97 -41.26 0.43
C TRP A 13 -8.16 -42.22 1.60
N ASN A 14 -8.20 -43.55 1.32
CA ASN A 14 -8.38 -44.59 2.32
C ASN A 14 -7.07 -45.26 2.73
N THR A 15 -5.93 -44.74 2.30
CA THR A 15 -4.63 -45.30 2.66
C THR A 15 -4.31 -44.97 4.11
N LYS A 16 -4.07 -46.04 4.91
CA LYS A 16 -3.62 -45.86 6.29
C LYS A 16 -2.16 -45.48 6.33
N VAL A 17 -1.82 -44.52 7.14
CA VAL A 17 -0.44 -44.13 7.45
C VAL A 17 -0.15 -44.41 8.92
N ASP A 18 0.99 -45.02 9.22
CA ASP A 18 1.36 -45.39 10.59
C ASP A 18 1.74 -44.19 11.45
N LYS A 19 2.32 -43.15 10.81
CA LYS A 19 2.74 -41.94 11.50
C LYS A 19 2.79 -40.75 10.53
N ILE A 20 2.34 -39.60 10.99
CA ILE A 20 2.55 -38.33 10.29
C ILE A 20 3.93 -37.82 10.64
N PRO A 21 4.87 -37.64 9.68
CA PRO A 21 6.18 -37.06 9.96
C PRO A 21 6.02 -35.65 10.52
N GLN A 22 6.64 -35.38 11.68
CA GLN A 22 6.55 -34.07 12.35
C GLN A 22 7.28 -32.95 11.57
N ASP A 23 8.26 -33.32 10.79
CA ASP A 23 9.05 -32.44 9.91
C ASP A 23 8.23 -31.90 8.71
N LEU A 24 7.10 -32.53 8.39
CA LEU A 24 6.15 -32.03 7.38
C LEU A 24 5.20 -30.95 7.89
N VAL A 25 5.16 -30.71 9.19
CA VAL A 25 4.41 -29.60 9.77
C VAL A 25 5.23 -28.33 9.54
N GLY A 26 4.88 -27.59 8.47
CA GLY A 26 5.53 -26.32 8.18
C GLY A 26 5.35 -25.32 9.33
N HIS A 27 6.43 -24.77 9.80
CA HIS A 27 6.38 -23.65 10.74
C HIS A 27 5.90 -22.39 9.99
N PRO A 28 4.98 -21.59 10.57
CA PRO A 28 4.64 -20.32 9.97
C PRO A 28 5.93 -19.48 9.86
N LYS A 29 6.18 -18.95 8.66
CA LYS A 29 7.28 -17.99 8.50
C LYS A 29 7.02 -16.80 9.43
N SER A 30 8.05 -16.33 10.12
CA SER A 30 7.99 -15.04 10.80
C SER A 30 7.57 -13.97 9.79
N GLY A 31 6.64 -13.11 10.17
CA GLY A 31 6.24 -12.01 9.30
C GLY A 31 7.35 -10.97 9.12
N PRO A 32 7.17 -9.99 8.23
CA PRO A 32 8.15 -8.95 8.03
C PRO A 32 8.38 -8.14 9.30
N ILE A 33 9.62 -7.73 9.52
CA ILE A 33 10.03 -6.83 10.60
C ILE A 33 10.09 -5.42 10.02
N LEU A 34 9.43 -4.48 10.67
CA LEU A 34 9.44 -3.09 10.24
C LEU A 34 10.86 -2.50 10.29
N ASN A 35 11.30 -1.93 9.18
CA ASN A 35 12.52 -1.15 9.11
C ASN A 35 12.18 0.34 9.37
N THR A 36 12.61 0.86 10.52
CA THR A 36 12.34 2.23 10.94
C THR A 36 13.05 3.28 10.08
N ASP A 37 14.23 2.97 9.55
CA ASP A 37 14.98 3.89 8.68
C ASP A 37 14.21 4.16 7.39
N GLN A 38 13.59 3.11 6.81
CA GLN A 38 12.73 3.25 5.63
C GLN A 38 11.48 4.09 5.91
N ILE A 39 10.93 3.99 7.12
CA ILE A 39 9.78 4.83 7.55
C ILE A 39 10.21 6.29 7.66
N GLU A 40 11.34 6.59 8.27
CA GLU A 40 11.87 7.95 8.40
C GLU A 40 12.19 8.57 7.02
N GLU A 41 12.76 7.78 6.13
CA GLU A 41 13.03 8.19 4.75
C GLU A 41 11.71 8.48 3.99
N ALA A 42 10.72 7.60 4.12
CA ALA A 42 9.39 7.78 3.54
C ALA A 42 8.69 9.04 4.08
N ALA A 43 8.72 9.25 5.40
CA ALA A 43 8.16 10.44 6.02
C ALA A 43 8.87 11.71 5.53
N THR A 44 10.19 11.67 5.41
CA THR A 44 10.98 12.79 4.88
C THR A 44 10.59 13.14 3.44
N LEU A 45 10.43 12.12 2.59
CA LEU A 45 10.02 12.28 1.20
C LEU A 45 8.60 12.87 1.10
N LEU A 46 7.65 12.32 1.86
CA LEU A 46 6.27 12.81 1.93
C LEU A 46 6.19 14.24 2.47
N ASN A 47 6.97 14.56 3.51
CA ASN A 47 7.02 15.91 4.06
C ASN A 47 7.55 16.94 3.07
N LYS A 48 8.42 16.57 2.14
CA LYS A 48 8.97 17.46 1.09
C LYS A 48 8.08 17.53 -0.15
N SER A 49 7.20 16.57 -0.36
CA SER A 49 6.32 16.52 -1.54
C SER A 49 5.42 17.77 -1.65
N HIS A 50 5.15 18.19 -2.86
CA HIS A 50 4.24 19.29 -3.19
C HIS A 50 2.89 18.78 -3.73
N LYS A 51 2.89 17.63 -4.38
CA LYS A 51 1.71 17.02 -5.03
C LYS A 51 1.58 15.53 -4.68
N PRO A 52 1.49 15.18 -3.38
CA PRO A 52 1.36 13.79 -2.99
C PRO A 52 -0.01 13.22 -3.36
N ILE A 53 -0.03 11.93 -3.69
CA ILE A 53 -1.27 11.12 -3.76
C ILE A 53 -1.11 9.85 -2.95
N ILE A 54 -2.23 9.33 -2.45
CA ILE A 54 -2.29 8.05 -1.75
C ILE A 54 -3.10 7.08 -2.61
N ILE A 55 -2.56 5.90 -2.85
CA ILE A 55 -3.27 4.81 -3.51
C ILE A 55 -3.49 3.69 -2.51
N VAL A 56 -4.73 3.25 -2.36
CA VAL A 56 -5.10 2.20 -1.41
C VAL A 56 -5.70 0.99 -2.13
N GLY A 57 -5.34 -0.19 -1.64
CA GLY A 57 -5.88 -1.47 -2.10
C GLY A 57 -6.54 -2.26 -0.98
N GLY A 58 -6.84 -3.54 -1.24
CA GLY A 58 -7.51 -4.43 -0.29
C GLY A 58 -6.74 -4.68 1.00
N GLY A 59 -5.41 -4.56 1.00
CA GLY A 59 -4.59 -4.70 2.20
C GLY A 59 -4.84 -3.61 3.25
N ALA A 60 -5.35 -2.44 2.81
CA ALA A 60 -5.60 -1.30 3.68
C ALA A 60 -7.03 -1.24 4.26
N GLN A 61 -7.89 -2.24 4.03
CA GLN A 61 -9.32 -2.22 4.43
C GLN A 61 -9.56 -1.97 5.93
N ASN A 62 -8.68 -2.45 6.79
CA ASN A 62 -8.82 -2.29 8.24
C ASN A 62 -8.09 -1.05 8.79
N PHE A 63 -7.58 -0.18 7.92
CA PHE A 63 -6.71 0.95 8.28
C PHE A 63 -7.27 2.30 7.78
N SER A 64 -8.60 2.40 7.73
CA SER A 64 -9.28 3.63 7.27
C SER A 64 -8.93 4.85 8.13
N VAL A 65 -8.74 4.68 9.44
CA VAL A 65 -8.41 5.77 10.36
C VAL A 65 -7.03 6.34 10.03
N GLU A 66 -6.03 5.49 9.93
CA GLU A 66 -4.64 5.87 9.62
C GLU A 66 -4.51 6.49 8.23
N VAL A 67 -5.18 5.90 7.23
CA VAL A 67 -5.20 6.44 5.86
C VAL A 67 -5.84 7.84 5.84
N ASN A 68 -6.96 8.04 6.55
CA ASN A 68 -7.61 9.35 6.62
C ASN A 68 -6.73 10.38 7.35
N GLN A 69 -6.00 9.98 8.41
CA GLN A 69 -5.06 10.85 9.11
C GLN A 69 -3.90 11.25 8.20
N LEU A 70 -3.28 10.29 7.48
CA LEU A 70 -2.24 10.56 6.50
C LEU A 70 -2.72 11.49 5.39
N SER A 71 -3.89 11.20 4.81
CA SER A 71 -4.49 12.03 3.76
C SER A 71 -4.68 13.48 4.20
N LYS A 72 -5.21 13.69 5.41
CA LYS A 72 -5.40 15.04 5.97
C LYS A 72 -4.07 15.74 6.27
N SER A 73 -3.13 15.08 6.96
CA SER A 73 -1.84 15.68 7.31
C SER A 73 -1.01 16.05 6.08
N LEU A 74 -1.14 15.28 5.00
CA LEU A 74 -0.47 15.51 3.74
C LEU A 74 -1.27 16.38 2.77
N SER A 75 -2.55 16.66 3.03
CA SER A 75 -3.50 17.19 2.03
C SER A 75 -3.41 16.39 0.73
N ALA A 76 -3.36 15.07 0.84
CA ALA A 76 -3.14 14.14 -0.26
C ALA A 76 -4.45 13.49 -0.70
N PRO A 77 -4.84 13.62 -1.98
CA PRO A 77 -5.95 12.88 -2.54
C PRO A 77 -5.74 11.36 -2.41
N VAL A 78 -6.83 10.63 -2.11
CA VAL A 78 -6.82 9.16 -1.97
C VAL A 78 -7.56 8.53 -3.13
N ILE A 79 -6.88 7.67 -3.86
CA ILE A 79 -7.41 6.88 -4.97
C ILE A 79 -7.61 5.44 -4.49
N ALA A 80 -8.85 4.99 -4.43
CA ALA A 80 -9.18 3.63 -4.03
C ALA A 80 -9.37 2.73 -5.26
N PHE A 81 -8.52 1.69 -5.37
CA PHE A 81 -8.68 0.68 -6.40
C PHE A 81 -9.56 -0.47 -5.89
N ARG A 82 -10.54 -0.91 -6.70
CA ARG A 82 -11.39 -2.10 -6.47
C ARG A 82 -11.66 -2.40 -4.99
N ASN A 83 -10.81 -3.23 -4.39
CA ASN A 83 -10.94 -3.69 -3.00
C ASN A 83 -10.50 -2.64 -1.97
N GLY A 84 -10.07 -1.46 -2.38
CA GLY A 84 -9.78 -0.32 -1.52
C GLY A 84 -10.97 0.61 -1.29
N HIS A 85 -12.11 0.39 -1.97
CA HIS A 85 -13.31 1.19 -1.78
C HIS A 85 -13.82 1.11 -0.34
N GLY A 86 -14.23 2.25 0.22
CA GLY A 86 -14.71 2.38 1.59
C GLY A 86 -13.62 2.71 2.62
N ILE A 87 -12.34 2.72 2.26
CA ILE A 87 -11.24 3.12 3.15
C ILE A 87 -11.30 4.63 3.45
N ILE A 88 -11.63 5.44 2.44
CA ILE A 88 -11.91 6.87 2.61
C ILE A 88 -13.40 7.12 2.37
N ASP A 89 -13.99 8.03 3.14
CA ASP A 89 -15.36 8.47 2.96
C ASP A 89 -15.51 9.14 1.59
N GLY A 90 -16.46 8.66 0.78
CA GLY A 90 -16.73 9.21 -0.55
C GLY A 90 -17.22 10.67 -0.55
N SER A 91 -17.68 11.18 0.60
CA SER A 91 -18.02 12.61 0.78
C SER A 91 -16.80 13.50 1.09
N SER A 92 -15.65 12.89 1.37
CA SER A 92 -14.40 13.64 1.60
C SER A 92 -13.92 14.33 0.34
N GLN A 93 -13.53 15.60 0.44
CA GLN A 93 -12.90 16.34 -0.66
C GLN A 93 -11.56 15.70 -1.14
N LEU A 94 -10.98 14.81 -0.33
CA LEU A 94 -9.76 14.07 -0.69
C LEU A 94 -10.07 12.69 -1.27
N SER A 95 -11.33 12.30 -1.39
CA SER A 95 -11.74 11.05 -2.03
C SER A 95 -11.84 11.23 -3.55
N VAL A 96 -11.02 10.48 -4.29
CA VAL A 96 -10.88 10.66 -5.73
C VAL A 96 -11.31 9.42 -6.49
N THR A 97 -12.15 9.63 -7.52
CA THR A 97 -12.52 8.57 -8.47
C THR A 97 -11.34 8.18 -9.35
N LEU A 98 -11.37 6.97 -9.93
CA LEU A 98 -10.29 6.51 -10.81
C LEU A 98 -10.03 7.42 -12.02
N PRO A 99 -11.05 7.96 -12.74
CA PRO A 99 -10.80 8.88 -13.83
C PRO A 99 -10.07 10.16 -13.39
N ALA A 100 -10.52 10.80 -12.30
CA ALA A 100 -9.87 12.00 -11.77
C ALA A 100 -8.47 11.65 -11.20
N GLY A 101 -8.32 10.49 -10.58
CA GLY A 101 -7.03 10.00 -10.11
C GLY A 101 -6.00 9.83 -11.23
N ARG A 102 -6.44 9.43 -12.43
CA ARG A 102 -5.56 9.34 -13.61
C ARG A 102 -5.04 10.71 -14.05
N GLU A 103 -5.89 11.75 -13.98
CA GLU A 103 -5.44 13.11 -14.30
C GLU A 103 -4.42 13.62 -13.28
N LEU A 104 -4.67 13.37 -11.98
CA LEU A 104 -3.74 13.76 -10.93
C LEU A 104 -2.41 12.98 -10.99
N TRP A 105 -2.44 11.74 -11.47
CA TRP A 105 -1.26 10.87 -11.58
C TRP A 105 -0.14 11.51 -12.39
N GLY A 106 -0.46 12.09 -13.55
CA GLY A 106 0.54 12.73 -14.41
C GLY A 106 1.20 13.98 -13.82
N GLU A 107 0.65 14.53 -12.72
CA GLU A 107 1.18 15.73 -12.08
C GLU A 107 1.78 15.46 -10.69
N CYS A 108 1.53 14.28 -10.10
CA CYS A 108 1.99 13.98 -8.74
C CYS A 108 3.51 13.81 -8.69
N ASP A 109 4.11 14.26 -7.59
CA ASP A 109 5.54 14.12 -7.34
C ASP A 109 5.86 12.92 -6.42
N VAL A 110 4.93 12.54 -5.53
CA VAL A 110 5.09 11.39 -4.64
C VAL A 110 3.78 10.59 -4.57
N VAL A 111 3.91 9.29 -4.77
CA VAL A 111 2.82 8.31 -4.61
C VAL A 111 3.09 7.47 -3.37
N LEU A 112 2.13 7.44 -2.44
CA LEU A 112 2.13 6.50 -1.32
C LEU A 112 1.16 5.36 -1.62
N ALA A 113 1.68 4.20 -1.99
CA ALA A 113 0.91 2.99 -2.29
C ALA A 113 0.81 2.12 -1.02
N ILE A 114 -0.42 1.89 -0.51
CA ILE A 114 -0.67 1.20 0.76
C ILE A 114 -1.51 -0.05 0.52
N GLY A 115 -0.92 -1.23 0.79
CA GLY A 115 -1.61 -2.52 0.68
C GLY A 115 -2.27 -2.75 -0.68
N THR A 116 -1.57 -2.38 -1.74
CA THR A 116 -2.03 -2.44 -3.13
C THR A 116 -0.90 -2.85 -4.06
N ARG A 117 -1.19 -3.66 -5.03
CA ARG A 117 -0.24 -3.96 -6.12
C ARG A 117 0.12 -2.75 -6.98
N CYS A 118 -0.64 -1.67 -6.88
CA CYS A 118 -0.51 -0.46 -7.68
C CYS A 118 -0.37 -0.71 -9.20
N GLN A 119 -0.82 -1.89 -9.65
CA GLN A 119 -0.55 -2.43 -10.99
C GLN A 119 -1.17 -1.58 -12.09
N THR A 120 -2.47 -1.25 -11.97
CA THR A 120 -3.18 -0.50 -13.01
C THR A 120 -2.56 0.88 -13.23
N ALA A 121 -2.23 1.59 -12.16
CA ALA A 121 -1.62 2.90 -12.27
C ALA A 121 -0.24 2.82 -12.95
N GLN A 122 0.62 1.93 -12.51
CA GLN A 122 1.97 1.79 -13.07
C GLN A 122 1.98 1.31 -14.53
N MET A 123 1.10 0.37 -14.89
CA MET A 123 1.10 -0.22 -16.25
C MET A 123 0.28 0.58 -17.27
N GLN A 124 -0.79 1.23 -16.83
CA GLN A 124 -1.72 1.88 -17.77
C GLN A 124 -1.62 3.41 -17.79
N TRP A 125 -1.17 4.03 -16.68
CA TRP A 125 -1.02 5.47 -16.60
C TRP A 125 0.42 5.92 -16.83
N GLY A 126 1.37 4.97 -16.73
CA GLY A 126 2.80 5.23 -16.90
C GLY A 126 3.47 5.74 -15.62
N ILE A 127 4.78 5.86 -15.67
CA ILE A 127 5.61 6.45 -14.61
C ILE A 127 6.56 7.43 -15.27
N ASP A 128 6.62 8.64 -14.74
CA ASP A 128 7.54 9.68 -15.18
C ASP A 128 8.73 9.77 -14.22
N ASP A 129 9.87 10.25 -14.72
CA ASP A 129 11.13 10.36 -13.94
C ASP A 129 11.00 11.29 -12.72
N HIS A 130 10.04 12.23 -12.72
CA HIS A 130 9.82 13.13 -11.58
C HIS A 130 8.99 12.49 -10.45
N MET A 131 8.34 11.36 -10.72
CA MET A 131 7.44 10.69 -9.77
C MET A 131 8.23 9.71 -8.91
N LYS A 132 8.08 9.82 -7.60
CA LYS A 132 8.65 8.89 -6.62
C LYS A 132 7.57 8.05 -5.99
N ILE A 133 7.77 6.75 -5.94
CA ILE A 133 6.80 5.80 -5.37
C ILE A 133 7.34 5.27 -4.04
N ILE A 134 6.53 5.40 -3.00
CA ILE A 134 6.68 4.69 -1.72
C ILE A 134 5.66 3.56 -1.73
N HIS A 135 6.12 2.33 -1.58
CA HIS A 135 5.25 1.15 -1.64
C HIS A 135 5.31 0.38 -0.33
N ILE A 136 4.20 0.30 0.39
CA ILE A 136 4.07 -0.45 1.65
C ILE A 136 3.18 -1.66 1.39
N ASP A 137 3.75 -2.85 1.49
CA ASP A 137 3.00 -4.10 1.35
C ASP A 137 3.55 -5.19 2.28
N ILE A 138 2.69 -6.15 2.64
CA ILE A 138 3.09 -7.33 3.41
C ILE A 138 3.83 -8.36 2.55
N ASP A 139 3.57 -8.36 1.25
CA ASP A 139 4.17 -9.28 0.29
C ASP A 139 5.37 -8.59 -0.38
N ASP A 140 6.58 -9.04 -0.03
CA ASP A 140 7.84 -8.52 -0.58
C ASP A 140 7.96 -8.73 -2.10
N GLU A 141 7.33 -9.78 -2.64
CA GLU A 141 7.33 -10.04 -4.08
C GLU A 141 6.44 -9.08 -4.88
N GLU A 142 5.49 -8.39 -4.22
CA GLU A 142 4.69 -7.35 -4.88
C GLU A 142 5.41 -5.99 -4.89
N ILE A 143 6.33 -5.77 -3.93
CA ILE A 143 7.15 -4.55 -3.89
C ILE A 143 8.18 -4.60 -5.03
N GLY A 144 8.08 -3.64 -5.94
CA GLY A 144 9.01 -3.57 -7.08
C GLY A 144 8.71 -4.55 -8.23
N ARG A 145 7.60 -5.28 -8.17
CA ARG A 145 7.24 -6.26 -9.20
C ARG A 145 7.06 -5.66 -10.59
N ILE A 146 6.58 -4.44 -10.69
CA ILE A 146 6.35 -3.74 -11.96
C ILE A 146 7.46 -2.73 -12.21
N ASN A 147 7.65 -1.83 -11.25
CA ASN A 147 8.73 -0.85 -11.25
C ASN A 147 9.31 -0.76 -9.85
N THR A 148 10.62 -0.62 -9.75
CA THR A 148 11.31 -0.45 -8.48
C THR A 148 10.83 0.85 -7.83
N PRO A 149 10.23 0.82 -6.64
CA PRO A 149 9.84 2.04 -5.94
C PRO A 149 11.07 2.80 -5.43
N GLU A 150 10.95 4.10 -5.19
CA GLU A 150 11.99 4.87 -4.49
C GLU A 150 12.22 4.29 -3.08
N ILE A 151 11.12 3.95 -2.39
CA ILE A 151 11.18 3.33 -1.07
C ILE A 151 10.18 2.17 -1.02
N GLY A 152 10.69 0.95 -0.83
CA GLY A 152 9.88 -0.25 -0.64
C GLY A 152 9.87 -0.66 0.83
N ILE A 153 8.71 -0.76 1.46
CA ILE A 153 8.56 -1.09 2.88
C ILE A 153 7.80 -2.40 3.00
N ASN A 154 8.52 -3.48 3.27
CA ASN A 154 7.89 -4.77 3.56
C ASN A 154 7.53 -4.84 5.05
N ALA A 155 6.26 -4.63 5.36
CA ALA A 155 5.78 -4.57 6.74
C ALA A 155 4.29 -4.86 6.87
N TYR A 156 3.86 -5.19 8.09
CA TYR A 156 2.45 -5.13 8.44
C TYR A 156 2.00 -3.67 8.52
N LEU A 157 0.86 -3.34 7.91
CA LEU A 157 0.31 -1.98 7.96
C LEU A 157 0.01 -1.50 9.37
N LYS A 158 -0.36 -2.41 10.28
CA LYS A 158 -0.58 -2.11 11.71
C LYS A 158 0.66 -1.54 12.42
N ASP A 159 1.85 -1.85 11.91
CA ASP A 159 3.13 -1.38 12.45
C ASP A 159 3.65 -0.18 11.64
N ALA A 160 3.51 -0.25 10.30
CA ALA A 160 4.04 0.77 9.39
C ALA A 160 3.25 2.10 9.44
N LEU A 161 1.91 2.07 9.44
CA LEU A 161 1.11 3.30 9.34
C LEU A 161 1.18 4.16 10.60
N PRO A 162 1.07 3.62 11.83
CA PRO A 162 1.29 4.41 13.04
C PRO A 162 2.71 5.00 13.08
N SER A 163 3.73 4.19 12.80
CA SER A 163 5.12 4.67 12.78
C SER A 163 5.35 5.77 11.74
N LEU A 164 4.71 5.67 10.56
CA LEU A 164 4.77 6.72 9.54
C LEU A 164 4.09 8.00 10.02
N LEU A 165 2.91 7.90 10.65
CA LEU A 165 2.17 9.04 11.21
C LEU A 165 2.98 9.77 12.29
N ASP A 166 3.65 9.03 13.19
CA ASP A 166 4.48 9.59 14.25
C ASP A 166 5.68 10.40 13.68
N ASN A 167 6.17 10.03 12.49
CA ASN A 167 7.24 10.73 11.78
C ASN A 167 6.76 11.85 10.86
N MET A 168 5.45 12.07 10.76
CA MET A 168 4.93 13.22 10.01
C MET A 168 5.15 14.52 10.78
N SER A 169 5.46 15.60 10.07
CA SER A 169 5.86 16.88 10.66
C SER A 169 4.76 17.62 11.45
N GLY A 170 3.56 17.04 11.59
CA GLY A 170 2.42 17.59 12.34
C GLY A 170 1.90 18.95 11.84
N LYS A 171 2.52 19.52 10.83
CA LYS A 171 2.05 20.75 10.19
C LYS A 171 1.20 20.34 8.99
N GLU A 172 -0.10 20.55 9.08
CA GLU A 172 -0.96 20.50 7.90
C GLU A 172 -0.35 21.40 6.83
N LYS A 173 0.25 20.79 5.81
CA LYS A 173 0.71 21.52 4.66
C LYS A 173 -0.50 21.80 3.79
N TYR A 174 -1.00 23.02 3.84
CA TYR A 174 -2.03 23.46 2.93
C TYR A 174 -1.50 23.43 1.50
N ARG A 175 -1.84 22.39 0.77
CA ARG A 175 -1.64 22.26 -0.68
C ARG A 175 -2.92 22.67 -1.40
N ASN A 176 -3.40 23.89 -1.10
CA ASN A 176 -4.69 24.38 -1.57
C ASN A 176 -4.86 24.27 -3.09
N ASP A 177 -3.80 24.58 -3.85
CA ASP A 177 -3.89 24.53 -5.31
C ASP A 177 -3.88 23.08 -5.83
N TRP A 178 -3.30 22.15 -5.09
CA TRP A 178 -3.32 20.74 -5.42
C TRP A 178 -4.70 20.12 -5.12
N VAL A 179 -5.22 20.38 -3.92
CA VAL A 179 -6.53 19.87 -3.50
C VAL A 179 -7.68 20.45 -4.33
N LYS A 180 -7.59 21.70 -4.81
CA LYS A 180 -8.63 22.31 -5.67
C LYS A 180 -8.78 21.63 -7.05
N LYS A 181 -7.83 20.80 -7.46
CA LYS A 181 -7.91 20.00 -8.68
C LYS A 181 -8.75 18.73 -8.53
N VAL A 182 -9.04 18.34 -7.30
CA VAL A 182 -9.84 17.17 -6.93
C VAL A 182 -11.31 17.50 -6.97
#